data_b73afee0f5f306c11e6fd08be2177b42
#
_entry.id   b73afee0f5f306c11e6fd08be2177b42
#
_cell.length_a   1.000
_cell.length_b   1.000
_cell.length_c   1.000
_cell.angle_alpha   90.00
_cell.angle_beta   90.00
_cell.angle_gamma   90.00
#
_symmetry.space_group_name_H-M   'P 1'
#
loop_
_entity.id
_entity.type
_entity.pdbx_description
1 polymer ?
#
loop_
_entity_poly.entity_id
_entity_poly.type
_entity_poly.pdbx_seq_one_letter_code
_entity_poly.pdbx_strand_id
1 'polypeptide(L)'
;MGMELFFYNLKGISRILLPRSIFRANCARKIDAIFKDFDDKTLDAIAKRVAYYHKINEPFTLIKPATQSEQKTRLGLFEPHFANLGYNNALSFRKHYSTGYWYDSLKYTRYFDDALVWCYEFGDVNWYFPQPTITKTRPINSLANASADNSVLLKLNQNRHFAFVKDRLDFKDKKDMLVFRGGCYWGNRVEFLKRYFFHPKCDIAHTGNPQVNSEFVKPKMSKKA
;
A
#
# COMPACT_ATOMS: atom_id res chain seq x y z
N MET A 1 -5.31 19.27 -0.09
CA MET A 1 -5.74 17.88 -0.40
C MET A 1 -6.50 17.73 -1.71
N GLY A 2 -7.36 18.68 -2.11
CA GLY A 2 -8.10 18.57 -3.38
C GLY A 2 -7.22 18.64 -4.62
N MET A 3 -6.30 19.59 -4.69
CA MET A 3 -5.43 19.82 -5.85
C MET A 3 -4.39 18.69 -6.02
N GLU A 4 -3.80 18.21 -4.95
CA GLU A 4 -2.86 17.08 -5.00
C GLU A 4 -3.54 15.78 -5.49
N LEU A 5 -4.76 15.51 -5.00
CA LEU A 5 -5.54 14.37 -5.46
C LEU A 5 -5.94 14.51 -6.93
N PHE A 6 -6.26 15.71 -7.38
CA PHE A 6 -6.55 16.00 -8.79
C PHE A 6 -5.33 15.67 -9.67
N PHE A 7 -4.15 16.17 -9.35
CA PHE A 7 -2.92 15.87 -10.10
C PHE A 7 -2.53 14.40 -10.02
N TYR A 8 -2.76 13.74 -8.89
CA TYR A 8 -2.54 12.31 -8.77
C TYR A 8 -3.43 11.51 -9.73
N ASN A 9 -4.72 11.84 -9.79
CA ASN A 9 -5.65 11.21 -10.71
C ASN A 9 -5.29 11.51 -12.17
N LEU A 10 -4.94 12.74 -12.51
CA LEU A 10 -4.52 13.13 -13.85
C LEU A 10 -3.29 12.33 -14.31
N LYS A 11 -2.29 12.19 -13.44
CA LYS A 11 -1.13 11.33 -13.69
C LYS A 11 -1.51 9.85 -13.84
N GLY A 12 -2.47 9.37 -13.08
CA GLY A 12 -3.00 8.02 -13.20
C GLY A 12 -3.65 7.79 -14.57
N ILE A 13 -4.51 8.70 -14.98
CA ILE A 13 -5.19 8.66 -16.29
C ILE A 13 -4.18 8.74 -17.44
N SER A 14 -3.20 9.64 -17.37
CA SER A 14 -2.18 9.75 -18.42
C SER A 14 -1.38 8.46 -18.60
N ARG A 15 -1.11 7.72 -17.50
CA ARG A 15 -0.45 6.41 -17.57
C ARG A 15 -1.29 5.35 -18.27
N ILE A 16 -2.62 5.46 -18.21
CA ILE A 16 -3.52 4.56 -18.92
C ILE A 16 -3.54 4.87 -20.42
N LEU A 17 -3.58 6.16 -20.77
CA LEU A 17 -3.75 6.60 -22.16
C LEU A 17 -2.47 6.49 -22.99
N LEU A 18 -1.30 6.57 -22.37
CA LEU A 18 -0.03 6.49 -23.08
C LEU A 18 0.33 5.04 -23.44
N PRO A 19 0.78 4.78 -24.68
CA PRO A 19 1.23 3.46 -25.09
C PRO A 19 2.35 2.93 -24.21
N ARG A 20 2.27 1.66 -23.81
CA ARG A 20 3.29 1.02 -22.98
C ARG A 20 4.64 0.87 -23.64
N SER A 21 4.67 0.81 -24.97
CA SER A 21 5.92 0.78 -25.75
C SER A 21 6.87 1.94 -25.39
N ILE A 22 6.32 3.13 -25.14
CA ILE A 22 7.09 4.31 -24.72
C ILE A 22 7.78 4.07 -23.37
N PHE A 23 7.07 3.41 -22.45
CA PHE A 23 7.61 3.12 -21.12
C PHE A 23 8.65 2.00 -21.17
N ARG A 24 8.37 0.94 -21.94
CA ARG A 24 9.30 -0.19 -22.11
C ARG A 24 10.62 0.26 -22.75
N ALA A 25 10.58 1.05 -23.80
CA ALA A 25 11.78 1.59 -24.45
C ALA A 25 12.65 2.45 -23.49
N ASN A 26 12.03 3.06 -22.47
CA ASN A 26 12.74 3.89 -21.49
C ASN A 26 13.18 3.12 -20.23
N CYS A 27 12.77 1.86 -20.06
CA CYS A 27 13.05 1.11 -18.83
C CYS A 27 14.55 0.84 -18.66
N ALA A 28 15.20 0.26 -19.67
CA ALA A 28 16.62 -0.02 -19.65
C ALA A 28 17.43 1.26 -19.39
N ARG A 29 17.14 2.32 -20.14
CA ARG A 29 17.83 3.63 -19.98
C ARG A 29 17.73 4.19 -18.56
N LYS A 30 16.58 4.01 -17.89
CA LYS A 30 16.42 4.45 -16.49
C LYS A 30 17.20 3.59 -15.51
N ILE A 31 17.29 2.30 -15.77
CA ILE A 31 18.09 1.38 -14.95
C ILE A 31 19.58 1.72 -15.13
N ASP A 32 20.04 1.90 -16.36
CA ASP A 32 21.42 2.27 -16.66
C ASP A 32 21.81 3.60 -16.01
N ALA A 33 20.90 4.59 -16.01
CA ALA A 33 21.10 5.86 -15.34
C ALA A 33 21.32 5.68 -13.82
N ILE A 34 20.61 4.79 -13.17
CA ILE A 34 20.81 4.50 -11.75
C ILE A 34 22.23 4.00 -11.49
N PHE A 35 22.72 3.04 -12.30
CA PHE A 35 24.07 2.52 -12.15
C PHE A 35 25.17 3.53 -12.49
N LYS A 36 24.86 4.51 -13.34
CA LYS A 36 25.80 5.55 -13.74
C LYS A 36 25.84 6.72 -12.75
N ASP A 37 24.70 7.08 -12.17
CA ASP A 37 24.54 8.32 -11.40
C ASP A 37 24.81 8.14 -9.90
N PHE A 38 24.82 6.89 -9.40
CA PHE A 38 25.00 6.60 -7.98
C PHE A 38 26.35 5.93 -7.70
N ASP A 39 26.92 6.25 -6.55
CA ASP A 39 28.12 5.61 -6.02
C ASP A 39 27.85 4.18 -5.51
N ASP A 40 28.88 3.39 -5.33
CA ASP A 40 28.79 1.99 -4.90
C ASP A 40 28.07 1.83 -3.56
N LYS A 41 28.27 2.76 -2.63
CA LYS A 41 27.59 2.75 -1.33
C LYS A 41 26.07 2.93 -1.48
N THR A 42 25.68 3.82 -2.36
CA THR A 42 24.25 4.05 -2.66
C THR A 42 23.65 2.85 -3.40
N LEU A 43 24.40 2.28 -4.34
CA LEU A 43 23.97 1.06 -5.06
C LEU A 43 23.80 -0.12 -4.12
N ASP A 44 24.73 -0.35 -3.17
CA ASP A 44 24.62 -1.39 -2.14
C ASP A 44 23.38 -1.15 -1.25
N ALA A 45 23.13 0.10 -0.84
CA ALA A 45 21.92 0.44 -0.07
C ALA A 45 20.63 0.19 -0.85
N ILE A 46 20.62 0.46 -2.16
CA ILE A 46 19.51 0.13 -3.05
C ILE A 46 19.31 -1.39 -3.13
N ALA A 47 20.38 -2.14 -3.35
CA ALA A 47 20.34 -3.60 -3.45
C ALA A 47 19.79 -4.24 -2.18
N LYS A 48 20.27 -3.83 -1.01
CA LYS A 48 19.75 -4.27 0.31
C LYS A 48 18.28 -3.99 0.47
N ARG A 49 17.83 -2.80 0.03
CA ARG A 49 16.42 -2.42 0.09
C ARG A 49 15.57 -3.26 -0.87
N VAL A 50 16.05 -3.51 -2.08
CA VAL A 50 15.37 -4.39 -3.04
C VAL A 50 15.25 -5.80 -2.46
N ALA A 51 16.31 -6.36 -1.91
CA ALA A 51 16.30 -7.68 -1.27
C ALA A 51 15.34 -7.74 -0.07
N TYR A 52 15.17 -6.65 0.67
CA TYR A 52 14.17 -6.57 1.73
C TYR A 52 12.74 -6.61 1.20
N TYR A 53 12.44 -5.93 0.09
CA TYR A 53 11.10 -5.87 -0.49
C TYR A 53 10.75 -7.08 -1.35
N HIS A 54 11.73 -7.67 -2.00
CA HIS A 54 11.60 -8.81 -2.90
C HIS A 54 12.55 -9.92 -2.45
N LYS A 55 11.99 -10.95 -1.84
CA LYS A 55 12.76 -12.06 -1.25
C LYS A 55 12.72 -13.34 -2.10
N ILE A 56 12.21 -13.26 -3.32
CA ILE A 56 12.16 -14.39 -4.24
C ILE A 56 13.48 -14.46 -4.98
N ASN A 57 14.24 -15.53 -4.77
CA ASN A 57 15.55 -15.74 -5.35
C ASN A 57 15.55 -16.72 -6.53
N GLU A 58 14.47 -17.52 -6.65
CA GLU A 58 14.37 -18.54 -7.68
C GLU A 58 13.26 -18.21 -8.68
N PRO A 59 13.41 -18.58 -9.96
CA PRO A 59 12.33 -18.52 -10.94
C PRO A 59 11.12 -19.31 -10.46
N PHE A 60 9.93 -18.78 -10.72
CA PHE A 60 8.67 -19.43 -10.36
C PHE A 60 7.65 -19.31 -11.47
N THR A 61 6.69 -20.24 -11.49
CA THR A 61 5.52 -20.18 -12.36
C THR A 61 4.29 -19.93 -11.52
N LEU A 62 3.50 -18.92 -11.87
CA LEU A 62 2.25 -18.65 -11.19
C LEU A 62 1.23 -19.76 -11.46
N ILE A 63 0.73 -20.37 -10.40
CA ILE A 63 -0.34 -21.37 -10.45
C ILE A 63 -1.65 -20.62 -10.26
N LYS A 64 -2.45 -20.52 -11.32
CA LYS A 64 -3.79 -19.93 -11.27
C LYS A 64 -4.78 -20.98 -10.77
N PRO A 65 -5.53 -20.75 -9.69
CA PRO A 65 -6.61 -21.65 -9.29
C PRO A 65 -7.71 -21.66 -10.35
N ALA A 66 -8.40 -22.78 -10.48
CA ALA A 66 -9.51 -22.96 -11.43
C ALA A 66 -10.68 -21.98 -11.14
N THR A 67 -10.88 -21.64 -9.87
CA THR A 67 -11.82 -20.62 -9.41
C THR A 67 -11.13 -19.68 -8.43
N GLN A 68 -11.33 -18.37 -8.59
CA GLN A 68 -10.88 -17.41 -7.59
C GLN A 68 -11.77 -17.53 -6.35
N SER A 69 -11.20 -18.00 -5.25
CA SER A 69 -11.86 -18.04 -3.95
C SER A 69 -11.16 -17.06 -3.01
N GLU A 70 -11.96 -16.31 -2.26
CA GLU A 70 -11.45 -15.45 -1.17
C GLU A 70 -11.24 -16.25 0.13
N GLN A 71 -11.30 -17.57 0.07
CA GLN A 71 -11.27 -18.40 1.27
C GLN A 71 -9.84 -18.54 1.81
N LYS A 72 -9.71 -18.35 3.11
CA LYS A 72 -8.53 -18.75 3.85
C LYS A 72 -8.36 -20.26 3.75
N THR A 73 -7.21 -20.71 3.33
CA THR A 73 -6.91 -22.14 3.38
C THR A 73 -6.84 -22.63 4.83
N ARG A 74 -6.98 -23.94 5.05
CA ARG A 74 -6.82 -24.57 6.38
C ARG A 74 -5.49 -24.27 7.06
N LEU A 75 -4.48 -23.86 6.30
CA LEU A 75 -3.14 -23.49 6.78
C LEU A 75 -3.02 -22.01 7.13
N GLY A 76 -4.09 -21.20 7.07
CA GLY A 76 -4.04 -19.77 7.27
C GLY A 76 -3.46 -19.00 6.09
N LEU A 77 -3.23 -19.67 4.96
CA LEU A 77 -2.83 -19.05 3.70
C LEU A 77 -4.05 -18.40 3.06
N PHE A 78 -3.82 -17.25 2.44
CA PHE A 78 -4.84 -16.53 1.69
C PHE A 78 -4.56 -16.68 0.19
N GLU A 79 -5.59 -17.05 -0.57
CA GLU A 79 -5.45 -17.11 -2.03
C GLU A 79 -5.48 -15.71 -2.62
N PRO A 80 -4.41 -15.31 -3.32
CA PRO A 80 -4.32 -13.98 -3.89
C PRO A 80 -5.17 -13.85 -5.15
N HIS A 81 -5.51 -12.63 -5.49
CA HIS A 81 -6.17 -12.33 -6.74
C HIS A 81 -5.19 -12.34 -7.93
N PHE A 82 -5.65 -12.82 -9.06
CA PHE A 82 -4.92 -12.82 -10.31
C PHE A 82 -5.55 -11.86 -11.29
N ALA A 83 -4.78 -10.96 -11.83
CA ALA A 83 -5.22 -10.13 -12.93
C ALA A 83 -4.07 -9.70 -13.83
N ASN A 84 -4.42 -9.51 -15.08
CA ASN A 84 -3.65 -8.64 -15.94
C ASN A 84 -3.97 -7.19 -15.52
N LEU A 85 -2.99 -6.48 -14.99
CA LEU A 85 -3.13 -5.09 -14.57
C LEU A 85 -3.05 -4.10 -15.75
N GLY A 86 -3.41 -4.56 -16.96
CA GLY A 86 -3.57 -3.74 -18.14
C GLY A 86 -4.88 -2.95 -18.17
N TYR A 87 -5.05 -2.15 -19.22
CA TYR A 87 -6.19 -1.25 -19.39
C TYR A 87 -7.55 -1.96 -19.30
N ASN A 88 -7.68 -3.12 -19.92
CA ASN A 88 -8.95 -3.86 -20.03
C ASN A 88 -9.50 -4.36 -18.67
N ASN A 89 -8.67 -4.41 -17.64
CA ASN A 89 -9.04 -4.89 -16.31
C ASN A 89 -9.29 -3.76 -15.30
N ALA A 90 -9.18 -2.49 -15.71
CA ALA A 90 -9.34 -1.34 -14.84
C ALA A 90 -10.68 -1.31 -14.10
N LEU A 91 -11.77 -1.68 -14.76
CA LEU A 91 -13.12 -1.70 -14.18
C LEU A 91 -13.27 -2.82 -13.15
N SER A 92 -12.78 -4.02 -13.46
CA SER A 92 -12.78 -5.16 -12.53
C SER A 92 -11.96 -4.84 -11.28
N PHE A 93 -10.78 -4.28 -11.47
CA PHE A 93 -9.90 -3.88 -10.37
C PHE A 93 -10.56 -2.83 -9.46
N ARG A 94 -11.22 -1.81 -10.03
CA ARG A 94 -11.91 -0.75 -9.26
C ARG A 94 -13.08 -1.28 -8.43
N LYS A 95 -13.68 -2.38 -8.81
CA LYS A 95 -14.78 -3.00 -8.06
C LYS A 95 -14.31 -3.47 -6.67
N HIS A 96 -13.07 -3.93 -6.56
CA HIS A 96 -12.52 -4.51 -5.33
C HIS A 96 -11.61 -3.55 -4.55
N TYR A 97 -10.93 -2.63 -5.25
CA TYR A 97 -9.90 -1.77 -4.66
C TYR A 97 -10.08 -0.29 -5.03
N SER A 98 -9.50 0.58 -4.22
CA SER A 98 -9.48 2.00 -4.50
C SER A 98 -8.65 2.32 -5.75
N THR A 99 -8.99 3.42 -6.41
CA THR A 99 -8.27 3.95 -7.58
C THR A 99 -6.77 4.15 -7.30
N GLY A 100 -6.41 4.42 -6.04
CA GLY A 100 -5.02 4.58 -5.62
C GLY A 100 -4.16 3.34 -5.84
N TYR A 101 -4.67 2.17 -5.51
CA TYR A 101 -3.95 0.91 -5.78
C TYR A 101 -3.75 0.66 -7.27
N TRP A 102 -4.76 0.94 -8.07
CA TRP A 102 -4.70 0.81 -9.52
C TRP A 102 -3.63 1.70 -10.14
N TYR A 103 -3.68 3.01 -9.86
CA TYR A 103 -2.72 3.97 -10.42
C TYR A 103 -1.29 3.73 -9.96
N ASP A 104 -1.10 3.32 -8.71
CA ASP A 104 0.22 2.99 -8.19
C ASP A 104 0.76 1.70 -8.79
N SER A 105 -0.08 0.69 -9.02
CA SER A 105 0.32 -0.55 -9.72
C SER A 105 0.75 -0.26 -11.15
N LEU A 106 0.02 0.58 -11.89
CA LEU A 106 0.39 0.99 -13.25
C LEU A 106 1.74 1.71 -13.30
N LYS A 107 2.15 2.37 -12.24
CA LYS A 107 3.47 3.01 -12.16
C LYS A 107 4.61 2.01 -12.39
N TYR A 108 4.42 0.76 -12.00
CA TYR A 108 5.40 -0.31 -12.13
C TYR A 108 5.09 -1.23 -13.31
N THR A 109 3.86 -1.69 -13.44
CA THR A 109 3.48 -2.71 -14.44
C THR A 109 3.54 -2.21 -15.87
N ARG A 110 3.46 -0.90 -16.11
CA ARG A 110 3.55 -0.28 -17.44
C ARG A 110 4.86 -0.53 -18.19
N TYR A 111 5.91 -0.97 -17.49
CA TYR A 111 7.20 -1.30 -18.10
C TYR A 111 7.24 -2.72 -18.67
N PHE A 112 6.23 -3.51 -18.41
CA PHE A 112 6.15 -4.91 -18.80
C PHE A 112 5.06 -5.13 -19.85
N ASP A 113 5.03 -6.33 -20.43
CA ASP A 113 4.02 -6.70 -21.42
C ASP A 113 2.61 -6.73 -20.82
N ASP A 114 1.62 -6.31 -21.61
CA ASP A 114 0.22 -6.30 -21.20
C ASP A 114 -0.37 -7.71 -21.03
N ALA A 115 0.23 -8.72 -21.68
CA ALA A 115 -0.18 -10.10 -21.54
C ALA A 115 0.23 -10.73 -20.20
N LEU A 116 1.18 -10.11 -19.47
CA LEU A 116 1.62 -10.63 -18.18
C LEU A 116 0.51 -10.57 -17.14
N VAL A 117 0.34 -11.70 -16.46
CA VAL A 117 -0.59 -11.83 -15.33
C VAL A 117 0.18 -11.58 -14.04
N TRP A 118 -0.45 -10.84 -13.16
CA TRP A 118 0.09 -10.47 -11.86
C TRP A 118 -0.74 -11.10 -10.76
N CYS A 119 -0.06 -11.62 -9.76
CA CYS A 119 -0.65 -12.12 -8.54
C CYS A 119 -0.57 -11.00 -7.49
N TYR A 120 -1.69 -10.61 -6.88
CA TYR A 120 -1.72 -9.47 -5.97
C TYR A 120 -2.78 -9.60 -4.88
N GLU A 121 -2.52 -8.96 -3.75
CA GLU A 121 -3.49 -8.71 -2.69
C GLU A 121 -3.21 -7.34 -2.08
N PHE A 122 -4.20 -6.44 -2.14
CA PHE A 122 -4.07 -5.07 -1.70
C PHE A 122 -4.92 -4.79 -0.47
N GLY A 123 -4.46 -3.89 0.35
CA GLY A 123 -5.08 -3.55 1.61
C GLY A 123 -4.09 -3.67 2.77
N ASP A 124 -4.59 -3.58 3.97
CA ASP A 124 -3.82 -3.80 5.19
C ASP A 124 -3.89 -5.29 5.55
N VAL A 125 -3.10 -6.08 4.82
CA VAL A 125 -3.09 -7.54 4.96
C VAL A 125 -1.84 -8.00 5.71
N ASN A 126 -2.00 -9.06 6.51
CA ASN A 126 -0.93 -9.72 7.24
C ASN A 126 -1.01 -11.24 7.06
N TRP A 127 -1.45 -11.66 5.90
CA TRP A 127 -1.64 -13.06 5.56
C TRP A 127 -0.42 -13.62 4.84
N TYR A 128 -0.30 -14.95 4.84
CA TYR A 128 0.71 -15.68 4.10
C TYR A 128 0.12 -16.14 2.77
N PHE A 129 0.94 -16.11 1.74
CA PHE A 129 0.52 -16.50 0.39
C PHE A 129 1.24 -17.77 -0.05
N PRO A 130 0.56 -18.65 -0.81
CA PRO A 130 1.16 -19.90 -1.30
C PRO A 130 2.19 -19.67 -2.41
N GLN A 131 2.22 -18.49 -3.02
CA GLN A 131 3.10 -18.12 -4.11
C GLN A 131 3.40 -16.61 -4.10
N PRO A 132 4.41 -16.14 -4.86
CA PRO A 132 4.77 -14.75 -4.93
C PRO A 132 3.59 -13.85 -5.27
N THR A 133 3.30 -12.91 -4.38
CA THR A 133 2.11 -12.05 -4.43
C THR A 133 2.50 -10.61 -4.13
N ILE A 134 2.07 -9.68 -4.98
CA ILE A 134 2.29 -8.25 -4.79
C ILE A 134 1.39 -7.74 -3.68
N THR A 135 1.98 -7.16 -2.64
CA THR A 135 1.27 -6.64 -1.47
C THR A 135 1.78 -5.27 -1.06
N LYS A 136 1.06 -4.62 -0.14
CA LYS A 136 1.50 -3.39 0.52
C LYS A 136 2.19 -3.69 1.86
N THR A 137 1.82 -4.78 2.49
CA THR A 137 2.27 -5.18 3.83
C THR A 137 2.67 -6.66 3.81
N ARG A 138 3.48 -7.07 4.77
CA ARG A 138 3.98 -8.43 4.91
C ARG A 138 4.02 -8.81 6.39
N PRO A 139 3.69 -10.05 6.77
CA PRO A 139 3.99 -10.59 8.09
C PRO A 139 5.49 -10.49 8.39
N ILE A 140 5.86 -10.24 9.63
CA ILE A 140 7.28 -10.14 10.04
C ILE A 140 7.91 -11.52 10.14
N ASN A 141 7.19 -12.47 10.70
CA ASN A 141 7.67 -13.82 10.94
C ASN A 141 7.04 -14.81 9.95
N SER A 142 7.82 -15.81 9.54
CA SER A 142 7.28 -16.98 8.85
C SER A 142 6.70 -17.98 9.85
N LEU A 143 5.65 -18.69 9.45
CA LEU A 143 5.13 -19.85 10.18
C LEU A 143 5.83 -21.13 9.69
N ALA A 144 5.70 -22.22 10.45
CA ALA A 144 6.35 -23.49 10.10
C ALA A 144 6.02 -23.97 8.66
N ASN A 145 4.80 -23.70 8.19
CA ASN A 145 4.31 -24.15 6.88
C ASN A 145 3.94 -22.99 5.93
N ALA A 146 4.36 -21.73 6.24
CA ALA A 146 3.99 -20.58 5.43
C ALA A 146 5.05 -19.48 5.54
N SER A 147 5.65 -19.10 4.41
CA SER A 147 6.68 -18.08 4.35
C SER A 147 6.09 -16.69 4.11
N ALA A 148 6.59 -15.71 4.85
CA ALA A 148 6.34 -14.30 4.58
C ALA A 148 7.05 -13.81 3.30
N ASP A 149 8.01 -14.57 2.77
CA ASP A 149 8.84 -14.20 1.63
C ASP A 149 8.08 -14.14 0.31
N ASN A 150 6.96 -14.87 0.23
CA ASN A 150 6.02 -14.75 -0.90
C ASN A 150 5.33 -13.38 -1.00
N SER A 151 5.40 -12.54 0.01
CA SER A 151 4.86 -11.17 -0.06
C SER A 151 5.89 -10.22 -0.69
N VAL A 152 5.69 -9.87 -1.96
CA VAL A 152 6.50 -8.89 -2.69
C VAL A 152 5.95 -7.50 -2.42
N LEU A 153 6.71 -6.67 -1.72
CA LEU A 153 6.25 -5.36 -1.28
C LEU A 153 6.41 -4.30 -2.37
N LEU A 154 5.32 -3.62 -2.68
CA LEU A 154 5.33 -2.41 -3.51
C LEU A 154 4.81 -1.20 -2.73
N LYS A 155 5.34 -0.02 -3.08
CA LYS A 155 4.88 1.27 -2.54
C LYS A 155 3.53 1.64 -3.15
N LEU A 156 2.45 1.16 -2.55
CA LEU A 156 1.09 1.31 -3.03
C LEU A 156 0.26 2.24 -2.14
N ASN A 157 -0.81 2.80 -2.69
CA ASN A 157 -1.67 3.80 -2.03
C ASN A 157 -0.87 5.03 -1.55
N GLN A 158 -0.01 5.54 -2.44
CA GLN A 158 1.01 6.55 -2.12
C GLN A 158 0.41 7.86 -1.65
N ASN A 159 -0.68 8.28 -2.25
CA ASN A 159 -1.37 9.53 -1.91
C ASN A 159 -1.93 9.55 -0.47
N ARG A 160 -2.14 8.37 0.14
CA ARG A 160 -2.61 8.22 1.52
C ARG A 160 -1.47 8.07 2.52
N HIS A 161 -0.46 7.27 2.20
CA HIS A 161 0.55 6.83 3.15
C HIS A 161 1.89 7.54 3.03
N PHE A 162 2.14 8.22 1.92
CA PHE A 162 3.42 8.85 1.62
C PHE A 162 3.28 10.35 1.30
N ALA A 163 2.25 10.97 1.86
CA ALA A 163 2.10 12.42 1.88
C ALA A 163 2.90 12.97 3.07
N PHE A 164 3.87 13.82 2.77
CA PHE A 164 4.68 14.49 3.80
C PHE A 164 4.18 15.91 3.99
N VAL A 165 4.03 16.30 5.24
CA VAL A 165 3.65 17.65 5.64
C VAL A 165 4.91 18.40 6.05
N LYS A 166 5.08 19.62 5.57
CA LYS A 166 6.15 20.51 6.05
C LYS A 166 5.73 21.05 7.42
N ASP A 167 6.28 20.48 8.47
CA ASP A 167 6.09 20.97 9.83
C ASP A 167 6.92 22.25 10.02
N ARG A 168 6.31 23.30 10.53
CA ARG A 168 6.93 24.61 10.75
C ARG A 168 7.24 24.89 12.21
N LEU A 169 6.80 23.99 13.11
CA LEU A 169 6.99 24.13 14.54
C LEU A 169 8.04 23.14 15.03
N ASP A 170 8.97 23.61 15.83
CA ASP A 170 9.86 22.73 16.57
C ASP A 170 9.05 21.89 17.54
N PHE A 171 9.51 20.67 17.81
CA PHE A 171 8.80 19.75 18.70
C PHE A 171 8.55 20.35 20.09
N LYS A 172 9.51 21.08 20.63
CA LYS A 172 9.43 21.77 21.93
C LYS A 172 8.36 22.86 22.00
N ASP A 173 8.00 23.45 20.85
CA ASP A 173 7.02 24.53 20.76
C ASP A 173 5.60 24.00 20.51
N LYS A 174 5.45 22.69 20.36
CA LYS A 174 4.15 22.02 20.21
C LYS A 174 3.46 21.89 21.56
N LYS A 175 2.13 21.86 21.50
CA LYS A 175 1.33 21.58 22.70
C LYS A 175 1.64 20.19 23.24
N ASP A 176 1.83 20.08 24.55
CA ASP A 176 1.96 18.80 25.26
C ASP A 176 0.60 18.08 25.28
N MET A 177 0.24 17.51 24.15
CA MET A 177 -1.06 16.88 23.91
C MET A 177 -0.93 15.69 22.96
N LEU A 178 -1.53 14.58 23.32
CA LEU A 178 -1.70 13.43 22.43
C LEU A 178 -2.90 13.64 21.54
N VAL A 179 -2.71 13.57 20.23
CA VAL A 179 -3.79 13.68 19.24
C VAL A 179 -3.96 12.36 18.51
N PHE A 180 -5.20 11.85 18.44
CA PHE A 180 -5.53 10.65 17.69
C PHE A 180 -6.89 10.78 16.99
N ARG A 181 -6.93 10.44 15.70
CA ARG A 181 -8.15 10.32 14.90
C ARG A 181 -8.08 9.02 14.10
N GLY A 182 -8.98 8.08 14.35
CA GLY A 182 -8.95 6.79 13.67
C GLY A 182 -10.23 5.99 13.83
N GLY A 183 -10.41 4.98 12.98
CA GLY A 183 -11.46 3.98 13.15
C GLY A 183 -11.13 3.06 14.34
N CYS A 184 -11.98 3.07 15.35
CA CYS A 184 -11.83 2.24 16.55
C CYS A 184 -13.02 1.30 16.64
N TYR A 185 -12.87 0.11 16.09
CA TYR A 185 -13.96 -0.86 16.00
C TYR A 185 -13.78 -2.04 16.97
N TRP A 186 -12.54 -2.35 17.33
CA TRP A 186 -12.21 -3.49 18.19
C TRP A 186 -10.84 -3.37 18.84
N GLY A 187 -10.62 -4.22 19.85
CA GLY A 187 -9.31 -4.41 20.50
C GLY A 187 -8.74 -3.17 21.15
N ASN A 188 -7.44 -3.05 21.09
CA ASN A 188 -6.66 -2.01 21.78
C ASN A 188 -7.10 -0.58 21.47
N ARG A 189 -7.68 -0.31 20.28
CA ARG A 189 -8.15 1.03 19.93
C ARG A 189 -9.41 1.43 20.69
N VAL A 190 -10.29 0.51 20.97
CA VAL A 190 -11.51 0.75 21.76
C VAL A 190 -11.13 0.98 23.21
N GLU A 191 -10.25 0.16 23.77
CA GLU A 191 -9.76 0.31 25.14
C GLU A 191 -8.98 1.63 25.31
N PHE A 192 -8.20 2.01 24.32
CA PHE A 192 -7.50 3.30 24.31
C PHE A 192 -8.50 4.49 24.33
N LEU A 193 -9.57 4.43 23.52
CA LEU A 193 -10.62 5.46 23.54
C LEU A 193 -11.27 5.56 24.92
N LYS A 194 -11.76 4.43 25.46
CA LYS A 194 -12.43 4.40 26.75
C LYS A 194 -11.58 5.00 27.86
N ARG A 195 -10.29 4.70 27.83
CA ARG A 195 -9.36 5.13 28.89
C ARG A 195 -8.97 6.61 28.79
N TYR A 196 -8.81 7.15 27.60
CA TYR A 196 -8.16 8.45 27.41
C TYR A 196 -9.03 9.52 26.74
N PHE A 197 -10.27 9.22 26.35
CA PHE A 197 -11.13 10.18 25.66
C PHE A 197 -11.37 11.47 26.44
N PHE A 198 -11.52 11.37 27.74
CA PHE A 198 -11.74 12.51 28.64
C PHE A 198 -10.47 13.02 29.33
N HIS A 199 -9.31 12.45 29.00
CA HIS A 199 -8.06 12.87 29.61
C HIS A 199 -7.68 14.29 29.11
N PRO A 200 -7.30 15.24 30.01
CA PRO A 200 -7.10 16.65 29.64
C PRO A 200 -5.95 16.89 28.65
N LYS A 201 -4.95 16.01 28.63
CA LYS A 201 -3.84 16.05 27.68
C LYS A 201 -4.08 15.18 26.42
N CYS A 202 -5.29 14.72 26.19
CA CYS A 202 -5.62 13.87 25.04
C CYS A 202 -6.75 14.47 24.22
N ASP A 203 -6.48 14.71 22.94
CA ASP A 203 -7.50 15.03 21.96
C ASP A 203 -7.67 13.83 20.99
N ILE A 204 -8.43 12.85 21.45
CA ILE A 204 -8.64 11.60 20.73
C ILE A 204 -10.10 11.42 20.34
N ALA A 205 -10.36 10.83 19.15
CA ALA A 205 -11.72 10.53 18.72
C ALA A 205 -11.80 9.40 17.70
N HIS A 206 -12.93 8.70 17.74
CA HIS A 206 -13.35 7.79 16.67
C HIS A 206 -13.77 8.60 15.43
N THR A 207 -13.29 8.20 14.25
CA THR A 207 -13.61 8.84 12.96
C THR A 207 -14.18 7.85 11.93
N GLY A 208 -14.54 6.66 12.36
CA GLY A 208 -15.16 5.63 11.54
C GLY A 208 -16.67 5.80 11.40
N ASN A 209 -17.40 4.69 11.35
CA ASN A 209 -18.85 4.73 11.33
C ASN A 209 -19.38 5.39 12.62
N PRO A 210 -20.11 6.52 12.55
CA PRO A 210 -20.57 7.27 13.73
C PRO A 210 -21.60 6.51 14.58
N GLN A 211 -22.15 5.41 14.08
CA GLN A 211 -23.06 4.55 14.86
C GLN A 211 -22.30 3.59 15.77
N VAL A 212 -21.00 3.42 15.56
CA VAL A 212 -20.13 2.56 16.38
C VAL A 212 -19.32 3.46 17.29
N ASN A 213 -19.34 3.19 18.60
CA ASN A 213 -18.67 4.02 19.61
C ASN A 213 -19.04 5.52 19.48
N SER A 214 -20.34 5.78 19.34
CA SER A 214 -20.88 7.14 19.11
C SER A 214 -20.52 8.13 20.20
N GLU A 215 -20.34 7.68 21.42
CA GLU A 215 -19.92 8.48 22.59
C GLU A 215 -18.48 9.02 22.49
N PHE A 216 -17.66 8.45 21.60
CA PHE A 216 -16.27 8.86 21.37
C PHE A 216 -16.05 9.62 20.06
N VAL A 217 -17.12 10.19 19.51
CA VAL A 217 -17.05 11.02 18.30
C VAL A 217 -16.86 12.49 18.69
N LYS A 218 -15.91 13.15 18.05
CA LYS A 218 -15.71 14.59 18.14
C LYS A 218 -15.93 15.23 16.77
N PRO A 219 -16.29 16.53 16.72
CA PRO A 219 -16.37 17.26 15.46
C PRO A 219 -15.07 17.12 14.67
N LYS A 220 -15.18 17.08 13.34
CA LYS A 220 -13.99 17.08 12.47
C LYS A 220 -13.18 18.34 12.79
N MET A 221 -11.88 18.16 13.03
CA MET A 221 -10.97 19.30 13.19
C MET A 221 -11.09 20.18 11.94
N SER A 222 -11.32 21.49 12.14
CA SER A 222 -11.30 22.41 11.01
C SER A 222 -9.89 22.47 10.43
N LYS A 223 -9.78 22.58 9.10
CA LYS A 223 -8.50 22.73 8.41
C LYS A 223 -7.84 24.09 8.62
N LYS A 224 -8.36 24.90 9.56
CA LYS A 224 -7.76 26.16 9.95
C LYS A 224 -6.97 25.95 11.23
N ALA A 225 -5.71 25.66 11.06
CA ALA A 225 -4.64 25.89 12.01
C ALA A 225 -3.38 26.17 11.21
#